data_23cdd62a902b3eabf100a1ab74485a45
#
_entry.id   23cdd62a902b3eabf100a1ab74485a45
#
_cell.length_a   1.000
_cell.length_b   1.000
_cell.length_c   1.000
_cell.angle_alpha   90.00
_cell.angle_beta   90.00
_cell.angle_gamma   90.00
#
_symmetry.space_group_name_H-M   'P 1'
#
loop_
_entity.id
_entity.type
_entity.pdbx_description
1 polymer ?
#
loop_
_entity_poly.entity_id
_entity_poly.type
_entity_poly.pdbx_seq_one_letter_code
_entity_poly.pdbx_strand_id
1 'polypeptide(L)'
;SEMCIRDRLYYASPQFNPENKAERWETAYTYNKMAAEQIEANGYGLYDSYENIWFDEMNKEVLFVTRYQEPDITHHWDAATRPLSEAQNYSGCNQPTKEMVESYPMITGTPITESPDYDPLHFWQNRDPRFTSTIAYNGCKWELSGKKDRIQWTYQGHSTLNPSSSGFYCRKAINVSY
;
A
#
# COMPACT_ATOMS: atom_id res chain seq x y z
N SER A 1 -7.09 -10.83 -22.31
CA SER A 1 -6.21 -11.42 -21.33
C SER A 1 -5.24 -10.37 -20.78
N GLU A 2 -4.81 -10.53 -19.57
CA GLU A 2 -3.96 -9.58 -18.81
C GLU A 2 -2.68 -9.17 -19.56
N MET A 3 -2.02 -10.09 -20.24
CA MET A 3 -0.84 -9.78 -21.04
C MET A 3 -1.11 -8.72 -22.12
N CYS A 4 -2.24 -8.81 -22.80
CA CYS A 4 -2.57 -7.85 -23.86
C CYS A 4 -2.81 -6.42 -23.35
N ILE A 5 -3.35 -6.28 -22.13
CA ILE A 5 -3.60 -4.99 -21.47
C ILE A 5 -2.27 -4.32 -21.14
N ARG A 6 -1.41 -5.04 -20.44
CA ARG A 6 -0.08 -4.56 -20.05
C ARG A 6 0.78 -4.20 -21.25
N ASP A 7 0.84 -5.09 -22.24
CA ASP A 7 1.68 -4.89 -23.43
C ASP A 7 1.26 -3.64 -24.21
N ARG A 8 -0.04 -3.37 -24.36
CA ARG A 8 -0.53 -2.17 -25.02
C ARG A 8 -0.24 -0.90 -24.23
N LEU A 9 -0.36 -0.94 -22.90
CA LEU A 9 -0.02 0.18 -22.04
C LEU A 9 1.48 0.51 -22.15
N TYR A 10 2.35 -0.50 -22.07
CA TYR A 10 3.79 -0.30 -22.26
C TYR A 10 4.13 0.21 -23.65
N TYR A 11 3.49 -0.33 -24.71
CA TYR A 11 3.73 0.13 -26.08
C TYR A 11 3.27 1.58 -26.32
N ALA A 12 2.30 2.08 -25.56
CA ALA A 12 1.87 3.47 -25.58
C ALA A 12 2.76 4.38 -24.71
N SER A 13 3.50 3.81 -23.74
CA SER A 13 4.30 4.58 -22.78
C SER A 13 5.48 5.33 -23.46
N PRO A 14 6.00 6.41 -22.87
CA PRO A 14 7.06 7.23 -23.44
C PRO A 14 8.31 6.45 -23.86
N GLN A 15 8.64 5.37 -23.16
CA GLN A 15 9.80 4.52 -23.48
C GLN A 15 9.68 3.88 -24.87
N PHE A 16 8.49 3.45 -25.29
CA PHE A 16 8.24 2.80 -26.57
C PHE A 16 7.49 3.70 -27.56
N ASN A 17 7.04 4.85 -27.12
CA ASN A 17 6.32 5.84 -27.90
C ASN A 17 6.92 7.25 -27.71
N PRO A 18 8.19 7.46 -28.08
CA PRO A 18 8.87 8.73 -27.85
C PRO A 18 8.23 9.89 -28.65
N GLU A 19 7.55 9.59 -29.75
CA GLU A 19 6.80 10.56 -30.55
C GLU A 19 5.40 10.85 -30.00
N ASN A 20 5.02 10.20 -28.88
CA ASN A 20 3.72 10.33 -28.22
C ASN A 20 2.52 10.17 -29.18
N LYS A 21 2.55 9.14 -30.04
CA LYS A 21 1.48 8.84 -30.99
C LYS A 21 0.18 8.55 -30.28
N ALA A 22 -0.83 9.39 -30.51
CA ALA A 22 -2.13 9.31 -29.84
C ALA A 22 -2.84 7.98 -30.10
N GLU A 23 -2.73 7.41 -31.29
CA GLU A 23 -3.33 6.13 -31.67
C GLU A 23 -2.93 4.96 -30.78
N ARG A 24 -1.70 4.99 -30.23
CA ARG A 24 -1.24 3.95 -29.29
C ARG A 24 -1.94 4.08 -27.92
N TRP A 25 -2.15 5.32 -27.49
CA TRP A 25 -2.90 5.60 -26.26
C TRP A 25 -4.38 5.26 -26.42
N GLU A 26 -4.99 5.57 -27.54
CA GLU A 26 -6.38 5.20 -27.86
C GLU A 26 -6.56 3.67 -27.87
N THR A 27 -5.61 2.96 -28.49
CA THR A 27 -5.60 1.50 -28.48
C THR A 27 -5.48 0.94 -27.08
N ALA A 28 -4.54 1.44 -26.28
CA ALA A 28 -4.35 1.03 -24.90
C ALA A 28 -5.62 1.30 -24.08
N TYR A 29 -6.22 2.48 -24.19
CA TYR A 29 -7.47 2.84 -23.51
C TYR A 29 -8.61 1.89 -23.87
N THR A 30 -8.82 1.64 -25.17
CA THR A 30 -9.90 0.80 -25.65
C THR A 30 -9.84 -0.61 -25.09
N TYR A 31 -8.65 -1.24 -25.13
CA TYR A 31 -8.48 -2.59 -24.62
C TYR A 31 -8.56 -2.67 -23.09
N ASN A 32 -8.06 -1.65 -22.39
CA ASN A 32 -8.19 -1.59 -20.93
C ASN A 32 -9.67 -1.43 -20.52
N LYS A 33 -10.42 -0.58 -21.21
CA LYS A 33 -11.85 -0.39 -20.98
C LYS A 33 -12.66 -1.67 -21.23
N MET A 34 -12.45 -2.32 -22.36
CA MET A 34 -13.09 -3.60 -22.67
C MET A 34 -12.81 -4.68 -21.62
N ALA A 35 -11.56 -4.72 -21.12
CA ALA A 35 -11.19 -5.67 -20.09
C ALA A 35 -11.87 -5.36 -18.75
N ALA A 36 -11.95 -4.09 -18.35
CA ALA A 36 -12.64 -3.67 -17.14
C ALA A 36 -14.13 -4.06 -17.19
N GLU A 37 -14.80 -3.76 -18.32
CA GLU A 37 -16.20 -4.13 -18.53
C GLU A 37 -16.43 -5.65 -18.44
N GLN A 38 -15.52 -6.45 -19.01
CA GLN A 38 -15.61 -7.92 -18.90
C GLN A 38 -15.37 -8.42 -17.47
N ILE A 39 -14.41 -7.85 -16.74
CA ILE A 39 -14.10 -8.19 -15.37
C ILE A 39 -15.31 -7.91 -14.48
N GLU A 40 -15.92 -6.73 -14.60
CA GLU A 40 -17.13 -6.35 -13.88
C GLU A 40 -18.31 -7.27 -14.21
N ALA A 41 -18.53 -7.57 -15.51
CA ALA A 41 -19.60 -8.47 -15.95
C ALA A 41 -19.45 -9.91 -15.40
N ASN A 42 -18.25 -10.31 -15.01
CA ASN A 42 -17.97 -11.61 -14.37
C ASN A 42 -17.97 -11.53 -12.81
N GLY A 43 -18.47 -10.45 -12.24
CA GLY A 43 -18.67 -10.31 -10.80
C GLY A 43 -17.45 -9.86 -10.02
N TYR A 44 -16.37 -9.46 -10.69
CA TYR A 44 -15.23 -8.84 -10.05
C TYR A 44 -15.49 -7.35 -9.81
N GLY A 45 -14.78 -6.75 -8.87
CA GLY A 45 -14.91 -5.34 -8.56
C GLY A 45 -14.10 -4.97 -7.33
N LEU A 46 -14.17 -3.72 -6.90
CA LEU A 46 -13.44 -3.29 -5.71
C LEU A 46 -13.96 -4.01 -4.46
N TYR A 47 -13.05 -4.43 -3.62
CA TYR A 47 -13.36 -5.06 -2.33
C TYR A 47 -13.74 -3.99 -1.31
N ASP A 48 -14.68 -4.30 -0.42
CA ASP A 48 -15.29 -3.30 0.46
C ASP A 48 -14.36 -2.84 1.60
N SER A 49 -13.34 -3.63 1.92
CA SER A 49 -12.37 -3.32 2.99
C SER A 49 -10.95 -3.32 2.47
N TYR A 50 -10.38 -2.13 2.32
CA TYR A 50 -8.97 -1.98 1.92
C TYR A 50 -7.99 -2.67 2.89
N GLU A 51 -8.28 -2.67 4.20
CA GLU A 51 -7.42 -3.30 5.19
C GLU A 51 -7.41 -4.82 5.07
N ASN A 52 -8.57 -5.41 4.75
CA ASN A 52 -8.75 -6.86 4.72
C ASN A 52 -8.45 -7.50 3.36
N ILE A 53 -8.22 -6.72 2.31
CA ILE A 53 -7.95 -7.23 0.97
C ILE A 53 -6.76 -8.22 0.93
N TRP A 54 -5.81 -8.08 1.83
CA TRP A 54 -4.61 -8.91 1.94
C TRP A 54 -4.82 -10.21 2.71
N PHE A 55 -5.91 -10.32 3.45
CA PHE A 55 -6.21 -11.47 4.32
C PHE A 55 -7.36 -12.32 3.79
N ASP A 56 -8.11 -11.83 2.81
CA ASP A 56 -9.10 -12.57 2.05
C ASP A 56 -8.56 -12.82 0.64
N GLU A 57 -7.81 -13.91 0.48
CA GLU A 57 -7.07 -14.21 -0.75
C GLU A 57 -7.95 -14.42 -1.99
N MET A 58 -9.24 -14.70 -1.81
CA MET A 58 -10.17 -14.99 -2.91
C MET A 58 -11.29 -13.95 -3.02
N ASN A 59 -11.02 -12.73 -2.56
CA ASN A 59 -11.98 -11.65 -2.65
C ASN A 59 -12.26 -11.21 -4.11
N LYS A 60 -13.34 -10.46 -4.30
CA LYS A 60 -13.82 -10.03 -5.63
C LYS A 60 -12.87 -9.10 -6.40
N GLU A 61 -11.85 -8.52 -5.76
CA GLU A 61 -10.85 -7.66 -6.40
C GLU A 61 -9.66 -8.45 -6.96
N VAL A 62 -9.49 -9.70 -6.53
CA VAL A 62 -8.34 -10.52 -6.90
C VAL A 62 -8.57 -11.19 -8.27
N LEU A 63 -7.82 -10.75 -9.27
CA LEU A 63 -7.80 -11.38 -10.60
C LEU A 63 -6.73 -12.46 -10.73
N PHE A 64 -5.63 -12.27 -10.02
CA PHE A 64 -4.51 -13.21 -9.98
C PHE A 64 -3.80 -13.09 -8.64
N VAL A 65 -3.48 -14.23 -8.01
CA VAL A 65 -2.78 -14.28 -6.73
C VAL A 65 -1.76 -15.41 -6.71
N THR A 66 -0.58 -15.11 -6.20
CA THR A 66 0.39 -16.13 -5.79
C THR A 66 0.10 -16.50 -4.35
N ARG A 67 -0.36 -17.71 -4.13
CA ARG A 67 -0.70 -18.18 -2.79
C ARG A 67 0.54 -18.67 -2.07
N TYR A 68 0.63 -18.29 -0.82
CA TYR A 68 1.66 -18.76 0.11
C TYR A 68 1.01 -19.64 1.17
N GLN A 69 1.71 -20.67 1.60
CA GLN A 69 1.23 -21.62 2.59
C GLN A 69 2.40 -22.03 3.49
N GLU A 70 2.31 -21.67 4.74
CA GLU A 70 3.28 -22.12 5.75
C GLU A 70 3.06 -23.61 6.05
N PRO A 71 4.15 -24.40 6.23
CA PRO A 71 5.55 -24.00 6.19
C PRO A 71 6.21 -24.13 4.81
N ASP A 72 5.51 -24.65 3.78
CA ASP A 72 6.12 -25.12 2.55
C ASP A 72 6.49 -24.00 1.57
N ILE A 73 5.62 -22.98 1.46
CA ILE A 73 5.81 -21.82 0.57
C ILE A 73 5.60 -20.56 1.36
N THR A 74 6.69 -19.96 1.82
CA THR A 74 6.66 -18.77 2.67
C THR A 74 7.12 -17.52 1.96
N HIS A 75 6.77 -16.35 2.50
CA HIS A 75 7.30 -15.05 2.09
C HIS A 75 7.85 -14.31 3.30
N HIS A 76 8.65 -13.26 3.05
CA HIS A 76 9.32 -12.50 4.10
C HIS A 76 8.72 -11.10 4.31
N TRP A 77 7.47 -10.86 3.92
CA TRP A 77 6.85 -9.54 4.00
C TRP A 77 6.81 -9.00 5.43
N ASP A 78 6.23 -9.77 6.34
CA ASP A 78 6.11 -9.38 7.75
C ASP A 78 7.48 -9.11 8.39
N ALA A 79 8.43 -9.99 8.12
CA ALA A 79 9.80 -9.86 8.58
C ALA A 79 10.51 -8.59 8.08
N ALA A 80 10.25 -8.20 6.85
CA ALA A 80 10.86 -7.04 6.23
C ALA A 80 10.20 -5.70 6.61
N THR A 81 8.95 -5.72 7.05
CA THR A 81 8.15 -4.51 7.30
C THR A 81 7.88 -4.26 8.78
N ARG A 82 7.82 -5.31 9.60
CA ARG A 82 7.52 -5.22 11.04
C ARG A 82 8.61 -4.41 11.77
N PRO A 83 8.23 -3.51 12.69
CA PRO A 83 9.21 -2.80 13.53
C PRO A 83 10.11 -3.77 14.28
N LEU A 84 11.40 -3.45 14.40
CA LEU A 84 12.37 -4.31 15.09
C LEU A 84 12.03 -4.61 16.55
N SER A 85 11.28 -3.72 17.20
CA SER A 85 10.76 -3.96 18.55
C SER A 85 9.75 -5.11 18.64
N GLU A 86 9.19 -5.53 17.52
CA GLU A 86 8.19 -6.60 17.41
C GLU A 86 8.60 -7.69 16.42
N ALA A 87 9.78 -7.60 15.84
CA ALA A 87 10.32 -8.54 14.87
C ALA A 87 11.38 -9.41 15.54
N GLN A 88 11.12 -10.70 15.64
CA GLN A 88 12.13 -11.65 16.08
C GLN A 88 13.09 -11.94 14.90
N ASN A 89 14.35 -11.55 15.04
CA ASN A 89 15.46 -11.86 14.12
C ASN A 89 15.43 -11.21 12.71
N TYR A 90 14.78 -10.06 12.51
CA TYR A 90 14.68 -9.44 11.20
C TYR A 90 15.07 -7.95 11.18
N SER A 91 15.38 -7.45 10.00
CA SER A 91 15.98 -6.13 9.83
C SER A 91 14.97 -4.98 9.69
N GLY A 92 13.66 -5.28 9.54
CA GLY A 92 12.61 -4.25 9.42
C GLY A 92 12.91 -3.13 8.43
N CYS A 93 13.59 -3.46 7.31
CA CYS A 93 14.22 -2.47 6.44
C CYS A 93 13.26 -1.86 5.39
N ASN A 94 12.09 -2.45 5.17
CA ASN A 94 11.11 -1.91 4.23
C ASN A 94 10.26 -0.85 4.92
N GLN A 95 10.75 0.38 4.88
CA GLN A 95 10.09 1.53 5.50
C GLN A 95 9.59 2.51 4.44
N PRO A 96 8.42 3.12 4.61
CA PRO A 96 7.92 4.14 3.70
C PRO A 96 8.85 5.35 3.72
N THR A 97 9.10 5.93 2.54
CA THR A 97 9.79 7.22 2.45
C THR A 97 8.83 8.36 2.80
N LYS A 98 9.38 9.53 3.11
CA LYS A 98 8.58 10.72 3.37
C LYS A 98 7.71 11.08 2.17
N GLU A 99 8.24 10.99 0.97
CA GLU A 99 7.52 11.27 -0.28
C GLU A 99 6.32 10.34 -0.45
N MET A 100 6.47 9.05 -0.11
CA MET A 100 5.36 8.10 -0.13
C MET A 100 4.28 8.49 0.90
N VAL A 101 4.67 8.90 2.09
CA VAL A 101 3.75 9.37 3.14
C VAL A 101 3.01 10.63 2.71
N GLU A 102 3.70 11.56 2.06
CA GLU A 102 3.15 12.82 1.56
C GLU A 102 2.26 12.64 0.32
N SER A 103 2.45 11.59 -0.45
CA SER A 103 1.64 11.30 -1.65
C SER A 103 0.17 10.94 -1.35
N TYR A 104 -0.14 10.51 -0.12
CA TYR A 104 -1.52 10.32 0.27
C TYR A 104 -2.25 11.66 0.33
N PRO A 105 -3.43 11.79 -0.30
CA PRO A 105 -4.20 13.04 -0.25
C PRO A 105 -4.93 13.22 1.08
N MET A 106 -5.59 14.34 1.22
CA MET A 106 -6.61 14.56 2.24
C MET A 106 -7.84 13.68 1.97
N ILE A 107 -8.72 13.53 2.95
CA ILE A 107 -9.96 12.75 2.82
C ILE A 107 -10.86 13.26 1.70
N THR A 108 -10.72 14.51 1.30
CA THR A 108 -11.41 15.14 0.17
C THR A 108 -10.83 14.73 -1.19
N GLY A 109 -9.70 14.01 -1.22
CA GLY A 109 -8.94 13.70 -2.43
C GLY A 109 -7.97 14.80 -2.87
N THR A 110 -7.94 15.95 -2.19
CA THR A 110 -7.04 17.08 -2.49
C THR A 110 -5.61 16.73 -2.05
N PRO A 111 -4.58 16.96 -2.88
CA PRO A 111 -3.18 16.82 -2.46
C PRO A 111 -2.87 17.68 -1.23
N ILE A 112 -2.00 17.20 -0.33
CA ILE A 112 -1.66 17.94 0.90
C ILE A 112 -1.03 19.31 0.60
N THR A 113 -0.33 19.43 -0.52
CA THR A 113 0.32 20.68 -0.96
C THR A 113 -0.67 21.75 -1.42
N GLU A 114 -1.90 21.36 -1.71
CA GLU A 114 -2.96 22.23 -2.26
C GLU A 114 -4.10 22.45 -1.24
N SER A 115 -4.10 21.71 -0.14
CA SER A 115 -5.19 21.76 0.84
C SER A 115 -4.92 22.81 1.92
N PRO A 116 -5.83 23.77 2.13
CA PRO A 116 -5.73 24.71 3.24
C PRO A 116 -5.94 24.06 4.62
N ASP A 117 -6.55 22.88 4.66
CA ASP A 117 -6.85 22.15 5.89
C ASP A 117 -5.70 21.22 6.33
N TYR A 118 -4.60 21.20 5.59
CA TYR A 118 -3.44 20.40 5.96
C TYR A 118 -2.61 21.09 7.04
N ASP A 119 -2.48 20.41 8.19
CA ASP A 119 -1.60 20.85 9.29
C ASP A 119 -0.35 19.96 9.34
N PRO A 120 0.85 20.49 9.05
CA PRO A 120 2.09 19.73 9.13
C PRO A 120 2.43 19.21 10.53
N LEU A 121 1.93 19.84 11.60
CA LEU A 121 2.12 19.37 12.98
C LEU A 121 1.21 18.21 13.34
N HIS A 122 0.09 18.10 12.65
CA HIS A 122 -0.88 17.01 12.78
C HIS A 122 -1.10 16.33 11.44
N PHE A 123 -0.03 16.04 10.72
CA PHE A 123 -0.01 15.57 9.33
C PHE A 123 -0.83 14.29 9.06
N TRP A 124 -1.22 13.59 10.11
CA TRP A 124 -2.03 12.36 10.05
C TRP A 124 -3.54 12.61 10.07
N GLN A 125 -3.98 13.84 10.40
CA GLN A 125 -5.40 14.17 10.49
C GLN A 125 -6.01 14.41 9.11
N ASN A 126 -7.28 14.04 8.97
CA ASN A 126 -8.09 14.28 7.77
C ASN A 126 -7.45 13.72 6.48
N ARG A 127 -6.66 12.66 6.59
CA ARG A 127 -6.03 12.00 5.45
C ARG A 127 -6.94 10.94 4.84
N ASP A 128 -6.69 10.58 3.60
CA ASP A 128 -7.29 9.43 2.96
C ASP A 128 -7.21 8.20 3.89
N PRO A 129 -8.29 7.40 4.07
CA PRO A 129 -8.30 6.25 4.96
C PRO A 129 -7.18 5.24 4.69
N ARG A 130 -6.72 5.12 3.44
CA ARG A 130 -5.59 4.26 3.07
C ARG A 130 -4.28 4.67 3.73
N PHE A 131 -4.14 5.94 4.12
CA PHE A 131 -2.99 6.40 4.88
C PHE A 131 -2.87 5.68 6.22
N THR A 132 -3.93 5.68 7.03
CA THR A 132 -3.93 5.04 8.34
C THR A 132 -3.82 3.52 8.27
N SER A 133 -4.32 2.91 7.20
CA SER A 133 -4.21 1.47 6.96
C SER A 133 -2.84 1.04 6.44
N THR A 134 -2.04 1.98 5.91
CA THR A 134 -0.74 1.66 5.30
C THR A 134 0.44 2.16 6.11
N ILE A 135 0.32 3.32 6.77
CA ILE A 135 1.42 4.03 7.42
C ILE A 135 1.27 3.99 8.93
N ALA A 136 2.31 3.55 9.62
CA ALA A 136 2.47 3.77 11.06
C ALA A 136 3.48 4.89 11.28
N TYR A 137 3.09 5.87 12.10
CA TYR A 137 3.87 7.06 12.42
C TYR A 137 4.11 7.17 13.92
N ASN A 138 4.95 8.09 14.33
CA ASN A 138 5.30 8.29 15.73
C ASN A 138 4.09 8.61 16.60
N GLY A 139 3.86 7.80 17.63
CA GLY A 139 2.72 7.97 18.55
C GLY A 139 1.40 7.36 18.06
N CYS A 140 1.35 6.72 16.91
CA CYS A 140 0.13 6.06 16.45
C CYS A 140 -0.15 4.77 17.23
N LYS A 141 -1.43 4.46 17.40
CA LYS A 141 -1.86 3.18 17.97
C LYS A 141 -1.67 2.08 16.92
N TRP A 142 -0.96 1.03 17.31
CA TRP A 142 -0.75 -0.16 16.47
C TRP A 142 -0.55 -1.40 17.34
N GLU A 143 -1.56 -2.24 17.42
CA GLU A 143 -1.68 -3.36 18.37
C GLU A 143 -0.95 -4.62 17.89
N LEU A 144 0.28 -4.47 17.40
CA LEU A 144 1.12 -5.59 16.98
C LEU A 144 1.31 -6.62 18.10
N SER A 145 1.45 -7.88 17.68
CA SER A 145 1.66 -9.04 18.56
C SER A 145 0.54 -9.19 19.60
N GLY A 146 -0.69 -8.79 19.23
CA GLY A 146 -1.87 -8.83 20.09
C GLY A 146 -1.82 -7.89 21.31
N LYS A 147 -0.86 -6.97 21.34
CA LYS A 147 -0.67 -6.04 22.48
C LYS A 147 -1.69 -4.91 22.42
N LYS A 148 -2.72 -5.01 23.24
CA LYS A 148 -3.78 -4.01 23.32
C LYS A 148 -3.21 -2.63 23.69
N ASP A 149 -3.73 -1.59 23.04
CA ASP A 149 -3.39 -0.19 23.27
C ASP A 149 -1.88 0.15 23.05
N ARG A 150 -1.17 -0.70 22.34
CA ARG A 150 0.24 -0.49 22.04
C ARG A 150 0.42 0.74 21.15
N ILE A 151 1.37 1.61 21.55
CA ILE A 151 1.77 2.80 20.78
C ILE A 151 3.06 2.51 20.04
N GLN A 152 3.12 2.86 18.75
CA GLN A 152 4.33 2.78 17.95
C GLN A 152 5.16 4.06 18.08
N TRP A 153 6.38 3.92 18.56
CA TRP A 153 7.38 4.98 18.57
C TRP A 153 8.37 4.78 17.41
N THR A 154 8.78 5.87 16.78
CA THR A 154 9.66 5.83 15.61
C THR A 154 10.92 6.68 15.76
N TYR A 155 11.04 7.46 16.87
CA TYR A 155 12.16 8.37 17.08
C TYR A 155 13.34 7.68 17.77
N GLN A 156 14.53 8.25 17.56
CA GLN A 156 15.77 7.79 18.20
C GLN A 156 15.79 8.17 19.68
N GLY A 157 16.28 7.26 20.53
CA GLY A 157 16.39 7.49 21.97
C GLY A 157 15.24 6.94 22.81
N HIS A 158 14.19 6.40 22.19
CA HIS A 158 13.19 5.62 22.93
C HIS A 158 13.80 4.28 23.37
N SER A 159 13.46 3.83 24.58
CA SER A 159 13.98 2.59 25.17
C SER A 159 13.61 1.30 24.42
N THR A 160 12.64 1.37 23.54
CA THR A 160 12.22 0.28 22.66
C THR A 160 12.94 0.34 21.31
N LEU A 161 14.25 0.21 21.33
CA LEU A 161 15.11 -0.26 20.26
C LEU A 161 14.75 0.06 18.79
N ASN A 162 15.72 0.62 18.10
CA ASN A 162 15.79 0.80 16.66
C ASN A 162 14.74 1.76 16.08
N PRO A 163 15.08 3.04 16.03
CA PRO A 163 14.24 4.02 15.37
C PRO A 163 14.09 3.67 13.89
N SER A 164 12.95 4.03 13.32
CA SER A 164 12.81 4.01 11.87
C SER A 164 13.75 5.03 11.24
N SER A 165 14.43 4.65 10.16
CA SER A 165 15.30 5.56 9.40
C SER A 165 14.53 6.67 8.71
N SER A 166 13.28 6.39 8.32
CA SER A 166 12.38 7.35 7.66
C SER A 166 11.42 8.07 8.62
N GLY A 167 11.33 7.61 9.87
CA GLY A 167 10.30 8.06 10.83
C GLY A 167 8.96 7.33 10.70
N PHE A 168 8.85 6.36 9.80
CA PHE A 168 7.61 5.63 9.51
C PHE A 168 7.84 4.13 9.41
N TYR A 169 6.74 3.36 9.59
CA TYR A 169 6.73 1.92 9.30
C TYR A 169 5.55 1.59 8.38
N CYS A 170 5.67 0.47 7.67
CA CYS A 170 4.61 -0.04 6.83
C CYS A 170 3.65 -0.92 7.64
N ARG A 171 2.36 -0.60 7.64
CA ARG A 171 1.29 -1.40 8.28
C ARG A 171 0.59 -2.33 7.30
N LYS A 172 0.74 -2.06 6.00
CA LYS A 172 0.02 -2.76 4.93
C LYS A 172 0.30 -4.26 4.98
N ALA A 173 -0.76 -5.07 4.93
CA ALA A 173 -0.70 -6.52 4.91
C ALA A 173 0.04 -7.15 6.11
N ILE A 174 0.03 -6.51 7.27
CA ILE A 174 0.59 -7.04 8.51
C ILE A 174 -0.53 -7.53 9.41
N ASN A 175 -0.50 -8.80 9.75
CA ASN A 175 -1.42 -9.36 10.72
C ASN A 175 -0.99 -8.96 12.14
N VAL A 176 -1.86 -8.21 12.83
CA VAL A 176 -1.57 -7.72 14.20
C VAL A 176 -1.63 -8.79 15.28
N SER A 177 -2.20 -9.96 14.97
CA SER A 177 -2.37 -11.04 15.94
C SER A 177 -1.14 -11.96 16.06
N TYR A 178 -0.15 -11.81 15.18
CA TYR A 178 1.10 -12.56 15.24
C TYR A 178 2.15 -11.85 16.08
#